data_162198ff597dfdc2e338daaffa8197e9
#
_entry.id   162198ff597dfdc2e338daaffa8197e9
#
_cell.length_a   1.000
_cell.length_b   1.000
_cell.length_c   1.000
_cell.angle_alpha   90.00
_cell.angle_beta   90.00
_cell.angle_gamma   90.00
#
_symmetry.space_group_name_H-M   'P 1'
#
loop_
_entity.id
_entity.type
_entity.pdbx_description
1 polymer ?
#
loop_
_entity_poly.entity_id
_entity_poly.type
_entity_poly.pdbx_seq_one_letter_code
_entity_poly.pdbx_strand_id
1 'polypeptide(L)'
;MYQLGLREFGENRDQEAVAKVDKLPKDIKWHFQGGIQSNKLKSIATWASCIHSVDQLKYAQIISDQNIAVAKPIFIQLSLDEPPESRGGVDPAKLFDLASSIEKLPGISLQGLMAVAPLTSPLNDSFARLRAIHDQFKAVYKNAIYLSAGMSGDYEMAISYGATHLRIGSSILGNR
;
A
#
# COMPACT_ATOMS: atom_id res chain seq x y z
N MET A 1 -11.50 -1.96 -18.93
CA MET A 1 -10.55 -2.72 -18.11
C MET A 1 -11.16 -4.00 -17.54
N TYR A 2 -12.29 -3.94 -16.82
CA TYR A 2 -12.96 -5.14 -16.28
C TYR A 2 -13.30 -6.18 -17.37
N GLN A 3 -13.85 -5.76 -18.51
CA GLN A 3 -14.13 -6.63 -19.66
C GLN A 3 -12.88 -7.28 -20.28
N LEU A 4 -11.71 -6.70 -20.06
CA LEU A 4 -10.41 -7.26 -20.46
C LEU A 4 -9.81 -8.24 -19.42
N GLY A 5 -10.59 -8.60 -18.40
CA GLY A 5 -10.18 -9.57 -17.40
C GLY A 5 -9.51 -9.01 -16.16
N LEU A 6 -9.27 -7.68 -16.05
CA LEU A 6 -8.73 -7.09 -14.84
C LEU A 6 -9.74 -7.16 -13.68
N ARG A 7 -9.24 -7.49 -12.48
CA ARG A 7 -10.04 -7.59 -11.26
C ARG A 7 -9.47 -6.77 -10.10
N GLU A 8 -8.24 -6.31 -10.20
CA GLU A 8 -7.55 -5.52 -9.17
C GLU A 8 -7.58 -4.05 -9.57
N PHE A 9 -8.23 -3.20 -8.76
CA PHE A 9 -8.36 -1.76 -9.01
C PHE A 9 -7.97 -0.96 -7.79
N GLY A 10 -7.28 0.18 -8.01
CA GLY A 10 -6.81 1.07 -6.96
C GLY A 10 -7.64 2.33 -6.83
N GLU A 11 -7.89 2.76 -5.59
CA GLU A 11 -8.53 4.03 -5.25
C GLU A 11 -7.73 4.81 -4.21
N ASN A 12 -7.74 6.14 -4.35
CA ASN A 12 -7.02 7.03 -3.46
C ASN A 12 -7.93 7.85 -2.54
N ARG A 13 -9.25 7.86 -2.80
CA ARG A 13 -10.23 8.65 -2.08
C ARG A 13 -11.43 7.81 -1.69
N ASP A 14 -11.71 7.75 -0.39
CA ASP A 14 -12.80 6.96 0.18
C ASP A 14 -14.16 7.28 -0.46
N GLN A 15 -14.50 8.55 -0.59
CA GLN A 15 -15.82 8.96 -1.13
C GLN A 15 -16.03 8.54 -2.58
N GLU A 16 -14.98 8.61 -3.42
CA GLU A 16 -15.05 8.17 -4.81
C GLU A 16 -15.14 6.64 -4.91
N ALA A 17 -14.44 5.93 -4.01
CA ALA A 17 -14.42 4.47 -3.96
C ALA A 17 -15.78 3.91 -3.57
N VAL A 18 -16.40 4.39 -2.50
CA VAL A 18 -17.72 3.93 -2.03
C VAL A 18 -18.75 3.98 -3.16
N ALA A 19 -18.81 5.09 -3.91
CA ALA A 19 -19.76 5.24 -5.01
C ALA A 19 -19.53 4.24 -6.17
N LYS A 20 -18.30 3.75 -6.34
CA LYS A 20 -17.93 2.75 -7.37
C LYS A 20 -18.16 1.33 -6.89
N VAL A 21 -17.75 1.01 -5.65
CA VAL A 21 -17.87 -0.32 -5.03
C VAL A 21 -19.33 -0.80 -5.05
N ASP A 22 -20.28 0.10 -4.80
CA ASP A 22 -21.70 -0.24 -4.78
C ASP A 22 -22.28 -0.56 -6.18
N LYS A 23 -21.76 0.11 -7.22
CA LYS A 23 -22.29 0.06 -8.58
C LYS A 23 -21.59 -0.94 -9.49
N LEU A 24 -20.36 -1.32 -9.18
CA LEU A 24 -19.52 -2.15 -10.02
C LEU A 24 -19.55 -3.63 -9.59
N PRO A 25 -19.11 -4.57 -10.44
CA PRO A 25 -19.13 -6.00 -10.14
C PRO A 25 -18.45 -6.34 -8.82
N LYS A 26 -19.04 -7.26 -8.05
CA LYS A 26 -18.62 -7.59 -6.69
C LYS A 26 -17.37 -8.47 -6.63
N ASP A 27 -16.90 -9.01 -7.75
CA ASP A 27 -15.65 -9.75 -7.89
C ASP A 27 -14.42 -8.85 -8.11
N ILE A 28 -14.63 -7.53 -8.15
CA ILE A 28 -13.53 -6.56 -8.15
C ILE A 28 -12.90 -6.52 -6.76
N LYS A 29 -11.57 -6.65 -6.74
CA LYS A 29 -10.76 -6.43 -5.55
C LYS A 29 -10.26 -4.99 -5.54
N TRP A 30 -10.74 -4.24 -4.58
CA TRP A 30 -10.41 -2.84 -4.44
C TRP A 30 -9.23 -2.62 -3.52
N HIS A 31 -8.21 -1.92 -4.00
CA HIS A 31 -7.03 -1.56 -3.23
C HIS A 31 -7.08 -0.08 -2.84
N PHE A 32 -7.01 0.22 -1.56
CA PHE A 32 -6.82 1.58 -1.10
C PHE A 32 -5.32 1.92 -1.02
N GLN A 33 -4.92 3.02 -1.65
CA GLN A 33 -3.51 3.44 -1.73
C GLN A 33 -3.31 4.95 -1.54
N GLY A 34 -4.36 5.67 -1.17
CA GLY A 34 -4.32 7.09 -0.83
C GLY A 34 -3.85 7.34 0.61
N GLY A 35 -3.56 8.58 0.95
CA GLY A 35 -3.24 8.96 2.33
C GLY A 35 -4.42 8.68 3.27
N ILE A 36 -4.15 8.00 4.38
CA ILE A 36 -5.16 7.65 5.36
C ILE A 36 -5.58 8.86 6.18
N GLN A 37 -6.88 9.09 6.25
CA GLN A 37 -7.52 9.99 7.20
C GLN A 37 -8.25 9.15 8.26
N SER A 38 -7.98 9.39 9.54
CA SER A 38 -8.52 8.57 10.64
C SER A 38 -10.05 8.45 10.62
N ASN A 39 -10.76 9.53 10.27
CA ASN A 39 -12.21 9.57 10.20
C ASN A 39 -12.82 8.79 9.02
N LYS A 40 -12.01 8.42 8.03
CA LYS A 40 -12.42 7.63 6.86
C LYS A 40 -12.04 6.16 6.97
N LEU A 41 -11.16 5.82 7.90
CA LEU A 41 -10.51 4.52 7.93
C LEU A 41 -11.47 3.37 8.16
N LYS A 42 -12.54 3.56 8.96
CA LYS A 42 -13.58 2.55 9.15
C LYS A 42 -14.31 2.23 7.84
N SER A 43 -14.64 3.26 7.05
CA SER A 43 -15.24 3.09 5.73
C SER A 43 -14.27 2.35 4.80
N ILE A 44 -13.02 2.81 4.72
CA ILE A 44 -11.98 2.17 3.89
C ILE A 44 -11.80 0.70 4.26
N ALA A 45 -11.72 0.37 5.55
CA ALA A 45 -11.58 -1.00 6.02
C ALA A 45 -12.76 -1.90 5.65
N THR A 46 -13.95 -1.32 5.42
CA THR A 46 -15.12 -2.08 4.98
C THR A 46 -15.05 -2.48 3.51
N TRP A 47 -14.76 -1.53 2.61
CA TRP A 47 -14.84 -1.80 1.17
C TRP A 47 -13.51 -2.27 0.56
N ALA A 48 -12.35 -1.86 1.11
CA ALA A 48 -11.07 -2.22 0.55
C ALA A 48 -10.74 -3.70 0.81
N SER A 49 -10.36 -4.40 -0.24
CA SER A 49 -9.81 -5.76 -0.16
C SER A 49 -8.36 -5.75 0.39
N CYS A 50 -7.63 -4.67 0.14
CA CYS A 50 -6.27 -4.47 0.62
C CYS A 50 -5.99 -2.97 0.85
N ILE A 51 -5.18 -2.63 1.86
CA ILE A 51 -4.81 -1.24 2.19
C ILE A 51 -3.29 -1.11 2.11
N HIS A 52 -2.78 -0.22 1.24
CA HIS A 52 -1.34 -0.12 0.96
C HIS A 52 -0.62 0.98 1.76
N SER A 53 -1.34 1.88 2.39
CA SER A 53 -0.80 3.14 2.93
C SER A 53 -0.77 3.21 4.45
N VAL A 54 -0.62 2.06 5.12
CA VAL A 54 -0.57 2.02 6.59
C VAL A 54 0.82 2.44 7.07
N ASP A 55 0.92 3.58 7.76
CA ASP A 55 2.18 4.14 8.25
C ASP A 55 2.20 4.41 9.76
N GLN A 56 1.09 4.12 10.46
CA GLN A 56 0.96 4.35 11.91
C GLN A 56 0.23 3.20 12.58
N LEU A 57 0.67 2.83 13.79
CA LEU A 57 0.05 1.74 14.56
C LEU A 57 -1.43 2.00 14.85
N LYS A 58 -1.82 3.25 15.12
CA LYS A 58 -3.24 3.60 15.35
C LYS A 58 -4.14 3.27 14.16
N TYR A 59 -3.63 3.36 12.93
CA TYR A 59 -4.39 3.00 11.72
C TYR A 59 -4.55 1.48 11.62
N ALA A 60 -3.46 0.75 11.84
CA ALA A 60 -3.49 -0.70 11.89
C ALA A 60 -4.46 -1.23 12.95
N GLN A 61 -4.50 -0.59 14.14
CA GLN A 61 -5.43 -0.94 15.21
C GLN A 61 -6.89 -0.78 14.78
N ILE A 62 -7.27 0.37 14.19
CA ILE A 62 -8.63 0.61 13.70
C ILE A 62 -9.01 -0.41 12.61
N ILE A 63 -8.09 -0.75 11.70
CA ILE A 63 -8.32 -1.76 10.66
C ILE A 63 -8.52 -3.14 11.30
N SER A 64 -7.67 -3.51 12.24
CA SER A 64 -7.75 -4.79 12.95
C SER A 64 -9.09 -4.96 13.66
N ASP A 65 -9.52 -3.94 14.40
CA ASP A 65 -10.77 -3.98 15.17
C ASP A 65 -12.01 -4.20 14.28
N GLN A 66 -11.95 -3.76 13.02
CA GLN A 66 -13.01 -3.95 12.03
C GLN A 66 -12.96 -5.32 11.33
N ASN A 67 -11.86 -6.06 11.41
CA ASN A 67 -11.59 -7.23 10.56
C ASN A 67 -11.18 -8.49 11.36
N ILE A 68 -11.63 -8.64 12.59
CA ILE A 68 -11.23 -9.77 13.46
C ILE A 68 -11.63 -11.13 12.87
N ALA A 69 -12.78 -11.23 12.20
CA ALA A 69 -13.27 -12.47 11.60
C ALA A 69 -12.44 -12.91 10.38
N VAL A 70 -11.96 -11.93 9.57
CA VAL A 70 -11.12 -12.19 8.39
C VAL A 70 -10.07 -11.10 8.34
N ALA A 71 -8.82 -11.48 8.60
CA ALA A 71 -7.72 -10.53 8.66
C ALA A 71 -7.55 -9.74 7.35
N LYS A 72 -7.47 -8.42 7.46
CA LYS A 72 -7.32 -7.48 6.34
C LYS A 72 -5.89 -7.49 5.83
N PRO A 73 -5.67 -7.76 4.53
CA PRO A 73 -4.38 -7.58 3.88
C PRO A 73 -3.95 -6.11 3.93
N ILE A 74 -2.73 -5.85 4.41
CA ILE A 74 -2.15 -4.51 4.42
C ILE A 74 -0.69 -4.51 3.98
N PHE A 75 -0.25 -3.36 3.47
CA PHE A 75 1.17 -3.03 3.32
C PHE A 75 1.53 -1.89 4.28
N ILE A 76 2.75 -1.92 4.81
CA ILE A 76 3.29 -0.76 5.51
C ILE A 76 3.86 0.20 4.47
N GLN A 77 3.39 1.44 4.48
CA GLN A 77 3.97 2.49 3.65
C GLN A 77 5.27 2.98 4.28
N LEU A 78 6.36 2.86 3.51
CA LEU A 78 7.69 3.34 3.86
C LEU A 78 7.94 4.73 3.25
N SER A 79 8.48 5.66 4.02
CA SER A 79 8.98 6.92 3.49
C SER A 79 10.39 6.73 2.90
N LEU A 80 10.57 7.16 1.66
CA LEU A 80 11.88 7.27 1.02
C LEU A 80 12.35 8.73 0.91
N ASP A 81 11.50 9.67 1.36
CA ASP A 81 11.81 11.10 1.36
C ASP A 81 12.84 11.47 2.43
N GLU A 82 13.55 12.56 2.21
CA GLU A 82 14.45 13.20 3.17
C GLU A 82 14.07 14.69 3.31
N PRO A 83 13.54 15.10 4.48
CA PRO A 83 13.31 14.29 5.68
C PRO A 83 12.20 13.25 5.49
N PRO A 84 12.23 12.14 6.27
CA PRO A 84 11.14 11.15 6.27
C PRO A 84 9.77 11.78 6.58
N GLU A 85 8.70 11.13 6.13
CA GLU A 85 7.31 11.50 6.42
C GLU A 85 6.81 12.76 5.69
N SER A 86 7.58 13.37 4.79
CA SER A 86 7.12 14.58 4.06
C SER A 86 5.86 14.33 3.21
N ARG A 87 5.67 13.09 2.70
CA ARG A 87 4.50 12.65 1.92
C ARG A 87 3.78 11.45 2.53
N GLY A 88 3.91 11.23 3.84
CA GLY A 88 3.45 10.04 4.53
C GLY A 88 4.42 8.86 4.39
N GLY A 89 4.17 7.83 5.17
CA GLY A 89 5.05 6.67 5.28
C GLY A 89 5.90 6.70 6.56
N VAL A 90 6.18 5.52 7.09
CA VAL A 90 7.03 5.37 8.27
C VAL A 90 8.50 5.59 7.91
N ASP A 91 9.23 6.23 8.79
CA ASP A 91 10.68 6.32 8.71
C ASP A 91 11.31 4.91 8.68
N PRO A 92 12.26 4.63 7.78
CA PRO A 92 12.98 3.35 7.75
C PRO A 92 13.50 2.89 9.11
N ALA A 93 13.97 3.82 9.95
CA ALA A 93 14.47 3.51 11.28
C ALA A 93 13.39 2.99 12.25
N LYS A 94 12.11 3.33 12.00
CA LYS A 94 10.96 2.90 12.84
C LYS A 94 10.17 1.74 12.21
N LEU A 95 10.56 1.28 11.03
CA LEU A 95 9.82 0.27 10.25
C LEU A 95 9.62 -1.03 11.05
N PHE A 96 10.68 -1.57 11.62
CA PHE A 96 10.65 -2.87 12.29
C PHE A 96 9.86 -2.82 13.61
N ASP A 97 9.91 -1.72 14.33
CA ASP A 97 9.11 -1.51 15.55
C ASP A 97 7.61 -1.45 15.22
N LEU A 98 7.27 -0.71 14.16
CA LEU A 98 5.89 -0.64 13.67
C LEU A 98 5.41 -2.03 13.21
N ALA A 99 6.18 -2.73 12.41
CA ALA A 99 5.84 -4.05 11.89
C ALA A 99 5.65 -5.08 13.01
N SER A 100 6.55 -5.10 14.00
CA SER A 100 6.43 -5.97 15.19
C SER A 100 5.15 -5.71 16.00
N SER A 101 4.73 -4.45 16.05
CA SER A 101 3.48 -4.09 16.72
C SER A 101 2.25 -4.48 15.92
N ILE A 102 2.32 -4.32 14.59
CA ILE A 102 1.24 -4.68 13.65
C ILE A 102 1.02 -6.19 13.60
N GLU A 103 2.08 -7.00 13.60
CA GLU A 103 1.99 -8.48 13.53
C GLU A 103 1.21 -9.08 14.69
N LYS A 104 1.11 -8.39 15.82
CA LYS A 104 0.33 -8.82 16.99
C LYS A 104 -1.18 -8.57 16.86
N LEU A 105 -1.61 -7.87 15.81
CA LEU A 105 -3.02 -7.51 15.62
C LEU A 105 -3.77 -8.63 14.88
N PRO A 106 -4.79 -9.24 15.49
CA PRO A 106 -5.45 -10.44 14.94
C PRO A 106 -6.21 -10.16 13.64
N GLY A 107 -6.70 -8.94 13.44
CA GLY A 107 -7.46 -8.54 12.24
C GLY A 107 -6.57 -8.04 11.09
N ILE A 108 -5.26 -8.27 11.14
CA ILE A 108 -4.30 -7.83 10.13
C ILE A 108 -3.58 -9.03 9.51
N SER A 109 -3.40 -8.95 8.18
CA SER A 109 -2.49 -9.82 7.42
C SER A 109 -1.44 -8.94 6.74
N LEU A 110 -0.24 -8.87 7.31
CA LEU A 110 0.85 -8.07 6.78
C LEU A 110 1.40 -8.71 5.51
N GLN A 111 1.27 -8.01 4.37
CA GLN A 111 1.64 -8.51 3.05
C GLN A 111 3.05 -8.11 2.61
N GLY A 112 3.54 -6.97 3.09
CA GLY A 112 4.83 -6.44 2.69
C GLY A 112 4.93 -4.93 2.83
N LEU A 113 5.73 -4.30 1.98
CA LEU A 113 5.99 -2.87 1.99
C LEU A 113 5.37 -2.17 0.78
N MET A 114 4.99 -0.92 0.97
CA MET A 114 4.65 0.00 -0.10
C MET A 114 5.55 1.23 -0.04
N ALA A 115 5.97 1.75 -1.20
CA ALA A 115 6.66 3.04 -1.26
C ALA A 115 6.33 3.82 -2.54
N VAL A 116 6.49 5.13 -2.44
CA VAL A 116 6.45 6.06 -3.58
C VAL A 116 7.85 6.67 -3.72
N ALA A 117 8.43 6.58 -4.92
CA ALA A 117 9.74 7.15 -5.18
C ALA A 117 9.74 8.68 -4.96
N PRO A 118 10.76 9.26 -4.32
CA PRO A 118 10.90 10.70 -4.16
C PRO A 118 11.01 11.40 -5.51
N LEU A 119 10.46 12.63 -5.59
CA LEU A 119 10.58 13.45 -6.79
C LEU A 119 11.96 14.10 -6.93
N THR A 120 12.69 14.21 -5.82
CA THR A 120 13.95 14.96 -5.70
C THR A 120 15.20 14.08 -5.76
N SER A 121 15.03 12.76 -5.73
CA SER A 121 16.15 11.81 -5.74
C SER A 121 16.17 11.01 -7.05
N PRO A 122 17.37 10.57 -7.51
CA PRO A 122 17.47 9.66 -8.64
C PRO A 122 16.64 8.39 -8.40
N LEU A 123 15.82 8.02 -9.38
CA LEU A 123 14.93 6.86 -9.27
C LEU A 123 15.69 5.57 -8.97
N ASN A 124 16.83 5.38 -9.63
CA ASN A 124 17.66 4.19 -9.44
C ASN A 124 18.11 4.02 -7.99
N ASP A 125 18.57 5.11 -7.36
CA ASP A 125 19.05 5.07 -5.98
C ASP A 125 17.90 4.83 -5.00
N SER A 126 16.74 5.44 -5.27
CA SER A 126 15.52 5.26 -4.49
C SER A 126 15.02 3.81 -4.53
N PHE A 127 14.98 3.19 -5.71
CA PHE A 127 14.57 1.80 -5.84
C PHE A 127 15.60 0.81 -5.32
N ALA A 128 16.90 1.10 -5.46
CA ALA A 128 17.97 0.29 -4.86
C ALA A 128 17.87 0.29 -3.32
N ARG A 129 17.66 1.48 -2.71
CA ARG A 129 17.43 1.63 -1.27
C ARG A 129 16.17 0.87 -0.82
N LEU A 130 15.06 1.02 -1.55
CA LEU A 130 13.82 0.31 -1.27
C LEU A 130 14.01 -1.20 -1.32
N ARG A 131 14.70 -1.71 -2.32
CA ARG A 131 15.01 -3.13 -2.48
C ARG A 131 15.81 -3.66 -1.29
N ALA A 132 16.86 -2.95 -0.88
CA ALA A 132 17.69 -3.35 0.25
C ALA A 132 16.87 -3.43 1.56
N ILE A 133 16.00 -2.44 1.83
CA ILE A 133 15.11 -2.46 2.99
C ILE A 133 14.11 -3.61 2.90
N HIS A 134 13.51 -3.85 1.73
CA HIS A 134 12.55 -4.92 1.52
C HIS A 134 13.18 -6.31 1.68
N ASP A 135 14.43 -6.50 1.25
CA ASP A 135 15.14 -7.78 1.42
C ASP A 135 15.43 -8.05 2.91
N GLN A 136 15.81 -7.03 3.69
CA GLN A 136 15.94 -7.14 5.15
C GLN A 136 14.59 -7.43 5.81
N PHE A 137 13.53 -6.77 5.36
CA PHE A 137 12.17 -6.94 5.89
C PHE A 137 11.66 -8.37 5.69
N LYS A 138 11.78 -8.92 4.48
CA LYS A 138 11.42 -10.32 4.17
C LYS A 138 12.24 -11.35 4.94
N ALA A 139 13.47 -11.02 5.31
CA ALA A 139 14.30 -11.90 6.10
C ALA A 139 13.73 -12.13 7.51
N VAL A 140 13.03 -11.12 8.06
CA VAL A 140 12.36 -11.18 9.36
C VAL A 140 10.90 -11.65 9.20
N TYR A 141 10.13 -11.01 8.34
CA TYR A 141 8.69 -11.25 8.13
C TYR A 141 8.47 -12.15 6.92
N LYS A 142 8.58 -13.47 7.10
CA LYS A 142 8.58 -14.47 6.02
C LYS A 142 7.32 -14.51 5.16
N ASN A 143 6.19 -14.06 5.70
CA ASN A 143 4.91 -14.01 5.00
C ASN A 143 4.67 -12.65 4.31
N ALA A 144 5.44 -11.61 4.63
CA ALA A 144 5.31 -10.26 4.12
C ALA A 144 6.25 -10.00 2.94
N ILE A 145 6.07 -10.76 1.87
CA ILE A 145 7.03 -10.87 0.75
C ILE A 145 6.77 -9.89 -0.40
N TYR A 146 5.62 -9.22 -0.38
CA TYR A 146 5.21 -8.37 -1.50
C TYR A 146 5.77 -6.96 -1.40
N LEU A 147 5.97 -6.33 -2.56
CA LEU A 147 6.43 -4.96 -2.71
C LEU A 147 5.48 -4.18 -3.62
N SER A 148 4.76 -3.21 -3.06
CA SER A 148 3.91 -2.28 -3.82
C SER A 148 4.69 -1.01 -4.15
N ALA A 149 5.21 -0.92 -5.37
CA ALA A 149 5.98 0.22 -5.85
C ALA A 149 5.85 0.34 -7.37
N GLY A 150 6.11 1.53 -7.89
CA GLY A 150 6.00 1.81 -9.32
C GLY A 150 4.62 2.36 -9.72
N MET A 151 4.67 3.47 -10.42
CA MET A 151 3.53 4.20 -11.01
C MET A 151 3.75 4.36 -12.51
N SER A 152 2.86 5.05 -13.20
CA SER A 152 2.89 5.22 -14.68
C SER A 152 4.24 5.71 -15.24
N GLY A 153 5.02 6.46 -14.46
CA GLY A 153 6.31 7.03 -14.92
C GLY A 153 7.56 6.24 -14.53
N ASP A 154 7.44 5.22 -13.67
CA ASP A 154 8.61 4.54 -13.10
C ASP A 154 8.42 3.02 -12.87
N TYR A 155 7.32 2.43 -13.39
CA TYR A 155 6.97 1.03 -13.15
C TYR A 155 8.00 0.04 -13.71
N GLU A 156 8.62 0.31 -14.85
CA GLU A 156 9.62 -0.58 -15.44
C GLU A 156 10.83 -0.73 -14.52
N MET A 157 11.29 0.40 -13.97
CA MET A 157 12.36 0.38 -12.98
C MET A 157 11.91 -0.33 -11.70
N ALA A 158 10.71 -0.06 -11.19
CA ALA A 158 10.19 -0.75 -10.02
C ALA A 158 10.16 -2.28 -10.20
N ILE A 159 9.79 -2.77 -11.39
CA ILE A 159 9.82 -4.21 -11.72
C ILE A 159 11.25 -4.75 -11.63
N SER A 160 12.24 -4.06 -12.19
CA SER A 160 13.64 -4.50 -12.16
C SER A 160 14.20 -4.59 -10.73
N TYR A 161 13.62 -3.81 -9.80
CA TYR A 161 13.93 -3.86 -8.37
C TYR A 161 12.98 -4.76 -7.55
N GLY A 162 12.14 -5.56 -8.22
CA GLY A 162 11.33 -6.61 -7.58
C GLY A 162 9.97 -6.18 -7.09
N ALA A 163 9.40 -5.09 -7.61
CA ALA A 163 8.01 -4.73 -7.32
C ALA A 163 7.06 -5.84 -7.80
N THR A 164 6.12 -6.19 -6.95
CA THR A 164 5.09 -7.22 -7.20
C THR A 164 3.72 -6.62 -7.47
N HIS A 165 3.48 -5.39 -7.02
CA HIS A 165 2.24 -4.64 -7.20
C HIS A 165 2.57 -3.27 -7.78
N LEU A 166 2.06 -3.01 -8.99
CA LEU A 166 2.21 -1.74 -9.70
C LEU A 166 0.93 -0.91 -9.57
N ARG A 167 1.07 0.40 -9.57
CA ARG A 167 -0.06 1.33 -9.44
C ARG A 167 -0.16 2.20 -10.70
N ILE A 168 -0.72 1.62 -11.76
CA ILE A 168 -0.81 2.25 -13.06
C ILE A 168 -2.14 2.99 -13.19
N GLY A 169 -2.10 4.27 -13.45
CA GLY A 169 -3.27 5.12 -13.60
C GLY A 169 -3.23 5.96 -14.87
N SER A 170 -2.49 7.06 -14.87
CA SER A 170 -2.52 8.06 -15.95
C SER A 170 -2.15 7.52 -17.33
N SER A 171 -1.24 6.56 -17.43
CA SER A 171 -0.85 5.94 -18.71
C SER A 171 -1.94 5.07 -19.34
N ILE A 172 -2.97 4.66 -18.57
CA ILE A 172 -4.07 3.81 -19.04
C ILE A 172 -5.40 4.58 -19.05
N LEU A 173 -5.66 5.36 -17.99
CA LEU A 173 -6.95 6.03 -17.76
C LEU A 173 -6.93 7.50 -18.19
N GLY A 174 -5.79 8.03 -18.60
CA GLY A 174 -5.61 9.44 -18.92
C GLY A 174 -5.46 10.32 -17.67
N ASN A 175 -5.21 11.62 -17.91
CA ASN A 175 -5.15 12.61 -16.83
C ASN A 175 -6.58 12.97 -16.35
N ARG A 176 -6.69 13.19 -15.04
CA ARG A 176 -7.94 13.70 -14.41
C ARG A 176 -8.07 15.20 -14.61
#